data_3709d691087a97fad38bd85ac866da84
#
_entry.id   3709d691087a97fad38bd85ac866da84
#
_cell.length_a   1.000
_cell.length_b   1.000
_cell.length_c   1.000
_cell.angle_alpha   90.00
_cell.angle_beta   90.00
_cell.angle_gamma   90.00
#
_symmetry.space_group_name_H-M   'P 1'
#
loop_
_entity.id
_entity.type
_entity.pdbx_description
1 polymer ?
#
loop_
_entity_poly.entity_id
_entity_poly.type
_entity_poly.pdbx_seq_one_letter_code
_entity_poly.pdbx_strand_id
1 'polypeptide(L)'
;EIRLQALEMTSLRILTEADAGSQIGAEPSMLKLKGSELVQAQDELLFRMVDHLALAQDSANTGEAAVNPAWAEYVASGRYHHRGYTIAGGSSEVQHNIIAKQVLGL
;
A
#
# COMPACT_ATOMS: atom_id res chain seq x y z
N GLU A 1 -0.06 9.17 -9.49
CA GLU A 1 -1.27 8.86 -10.27
C GLU A 1 -1.02 7.77 -11.32
N ILE A 2 -0.02 7.90 -12.22
CA ILE A 2 0.29 6.91 -13.27
C ILE A 2 0.46 5.49 -12.72
N ARG A 3 1.18 5.32 -11.60
CA ARG A 3 1.37 4.00 -10.97
C ARG A 3 0.07 3.40 -10.46
N LEU A 4 -0.84 4.21 -9.93
CA LEU A 4 -2.15 3.77 -9.46
C LEU A 4 -3.00 3.31 -10.64
N GLN A 5 -3.09 4.11 -11.70
CA GLN A 5 -3.82 3.76 -12.92
C GLN A 5 -3.29 2.47 -13.56
N ALA A 6 -1.95 2.30 -13.61
CA ALA A 6 -1.35 1.08 -14.12
C ALA A 6 -1.73 -0.16 -13.27
N LEU A 7 -1.81 0.00 -11.94
CA LEU A 7 -2.22 -1.07 -11.04
C LEU A 7 -3.70 -1.42 -11.22
N GLU A 8 -4.58 -0.40 -11.34
CA GLU A 8 -6.01 -0.57 -11.59
C GLU A 8 -6.26 -1.30 -12.92
N MET A 9 -5.62 -0.85 -14.00
CA MET A 9 -5.76 -1.50 -15.32
C MET A 9 -5.24 -2.94 -15.32
N THR A 10 -4.16 -3.21 -14.59
CA THR A 10 -3.64 -4.57 -14.44
C THR A 10 -4.63 -5.44 -13.66
N SER A 11 -5.22 -4.92 -12.59
CA SER A 11 -6.24 -5.63 -11.80
C SER A 11 -7.47 -5.96 -12.64
N LEU A 12 -7.98 -4.99 -13.40
CA LEU A 12 -9.13 -5.20 -14.29
C LEU A 12 -8.84 -6.26 -15.37
N ARG A 13 -7.64 -6.26 -15.96
CA ARG A 13 -7.24 -7.27 -16.93
C ARG A 13 -7.25 -8.68 -16.32
N ILE A 14 -6.66 -8.85 -15.12
CA ILE A 14 -6.62 -10.13 -14.44
C ILE A 14 -8.04 -10.64 -14.14
N LEU A 15 -8.94 -9.76 -13.67
CA LEU A 15 -10.33 -10.11 -13.39
C LEU A 15 -11.05 -10.56 -14.69
N THR A 16 -10.87 -9.83 -15.78
CA THR A 16 -11.48 -10.17 -17.06
C THR A 16 -10.97 -11.52 -17.60
N GLU A 17 -9.68 -11.80 -17.47
CA GLU A 17 -9.09 -13.08 -17.88
C GLU A 17 -9.60 -14.23 -17.00
N ALA A 18 -9.76 -14.01 -15.69
CA ALA A 18 -10.35 -14.97 -14.78
C ALA A 18 -11.81 -15.28 -15.10
N ASP A 19 -12.63 -14.27 -15.42
CA ASP A 19 -14.02 -14.44 -15.81
C ASP A 19 -14.14 -15.20 -17.14
N ALA A 20 -13.16 -15.08 -18.03
CA ALA A 20 -13.07 -15.87 -19.27
C ALA A 20 -12.60 -17.31 -19.06
N GLY A 21 -12.38 -17.74 -17.81
CA GLY A 21 -11.98 -19.10 -17.46
C GLY A 21 -10.47 -19.36 -17.52
N SER A 22 -9.65 -18.32 -17.66
CA SER A 22 -8.19 -18.44 -17.60
C SER A 22 -7.73 -18.75 -16.17
N GLN A 23 -6.70 -19.60 -16.02
CA GLN A 23 -6.09 -19.82 -14.72
C GLN A 23 -5.31 -18.58 -14.28
N ILE A 24 -5.59 -18.11 -13.06
CA ILE A 24 -4.83 -17.02 -12.44
C ILE A 24 -3.45 -17.57 -12.02
N GLY A 25 -2.39 -16.93 -12.48
CA GLY A 25 -1.01 -17.28 -12.17
C GLY A 25 -0.44 -16.50 -10.99
N ALA A 26 0.75 -15.92 -11.17
CA ALA A 26 1.45 -15.13 -10.16
C ALA A 26 0.99 -13.66 -10.07
N GLU A 27 0.05 -13.26 -10.89
CA GLU A 27 -0.41 -11.87 -11.01
C GLU A 27 -0.92 -11.27 -9.67
N PRO A 28 -1.70 -12.00 -8.84
CA PRO A 28 -2.11 -11.49 -7.53
C PRO A 28 -0.92 -11.15 -6.62
N SER A 29 0.15 -11.95 -6.69
CA SER A 29 1.39 -11.69 -5.94
C SER A 29 2.06 -10.40 -6.40
N MET A 30 2.08 -10.14 -7.69
CA MET A 30 2.58 -8.90 -8.27
C MET A 30 1.72 -7.69 -7.86
N LEU A 31 0.39 -7.82 -7.92
CA LEU A 31 -0.52 -6.77 -7.48
C LEU A 31 -0.34 -6.45 -6.00
N LYS A 32 -0.19 -7.47 -5.15
CA LYS A 32 0.06 -7.29 -3.72
C LYS A 32 1.36 -6.53 -3.47
N LEU A 33 2.46 -6.91 -4.11
CA LEU A 33 3.74 -6.23 -3.98
C LEU A 33 3.64 -4.76 -4.40
N LYS A 34 3.14 -4.51 -5.61
CA LYS A 34 3.03 -3.15 -6.15
C LYS A 34 2.02 -2.29 -5.40
N GLY A 35 0.92 -2.87 -4.94
CA GLY A 35 -0.06 -2.18 -4.11
C GLY A 35 0.52 -1.73 -2.78
N SER A 36 1.22 -2.62 -2.06
CA SER A 36 1.85 -2.27 -0.78
C SER A 36 2.95 -1.21 -0.93
N GLU A 37 3.78 -1.29 -1.98
CA GLU A 37 4.79 -0.28 -2.30
C GLU A 37 4.15 1.09 -2.61
N LEU A 38 3.04 1.08 -3.36
CA LEU A 38 2.33 2.31 -3.74
C LEU A 38 1.71 3.01 -2.55
N VAL A 39 1.02 2.27 -1.66
CA VAL A 39 0.43 2.82 -0.45
C VAL A 39 1.51 3.46 0.43
N GLN A 40 2.63 2.77 0.65
CA GLN A 40 3.72 3.32 1.45
C GLN A 40 4.37 4.56 0.81
N ALA A 41 4.46 4.60 -0.53
CA ALA A 41 4.95 5.78 -1.22
C ALA A 41 3.99 6.98 -1.10
N GLN A 42 2.68 6.73 -1.08
CA GLN A 42 1.66 7.76 -0.82
C GLN A 42 1.75 8.29 0.61
N ASP A 43 1.86 7.39 1.59
CA ASP A 43 2.02 7.78 2.99
C ASP A 43 3.28 8.63 3.21
N GLU A 44 4.38 8.25 2.58
CA GLU A 44 5.63 9.01 2.66
C GLU A 44 5.48 10.41 2.04
N LEU A 45 4.75 10.51 0.93
CA LEU A 45 4.46 11.81 0.31
C LEU A 45 3.60 12.68 1.22
N LEU A 46 2.53 12.12 1.78
CA LEU A 46 1.66 12.83 2.73
C LEU A 46 2.43 13.26 3.97
N PHE A 47 3.27 12.38 4.52
CA PHE A 47 4.10 12.69 5.69
C PHE A 47 5.03 13.88 5.42
N ARG A 48 5.65 13.93 4.24
CA ARG A 48 6.49 15.07 3.84
C ARG A 48 5.69 16.36 3.62
N MET A 49 4.44 16.27 3.16
CA MET A 49 3.59 17.46 2.99
C MET A 49 3.18 18.07 4.33
N VAL A 50 2.99 17.25 5.36
CA VAL A 50 2.65 17.69 6.71
C VAL A 50 3.90 18.15 7.47
N ASP A 51 5.09 17.61 7.08
CA ASP A 51 6.39 17.94 7.66
C ASP A 51 6.42 17.71 9.19
N HIS A 52 6.97 18.66 9.96
CA HIS A 52 7.10 18.55 11.41
C HIS A 52 5.75 18.39 12.14
N LEU A 53 4.67 18.88 11.58
CA LEU A 53 3.33 18.72 12.14
C LEU A 53 2.86 17.25 12.14
N ALA A 54 3.40 16.40 11.27
CA ALA A 54 3.08 14.98 11.25
C ALA A 54 3.51 14.23 12.52
N LEU A 55 4.44 14.79 13.29
CA LEU A 55 4.94 14.21 14.54
C LEU A 55 4.16 14.70 15.76
N ALA A 56 3.34 15.75 15.62
CA ALA A 56 2.50 16.22 16.69
C ALA A 56 1.39 15.20 16.95
N GLN A 57 1.40 14.60 18.13
CA GLN A 57 0.39 13.65 18.55
C GLN A 57 -0.92 14.39 18.85
N ASP A 58 -2.03 13.71 18.60
CA ASP A 58 -3.39 14.21 18.80
C ASP A 58 -3.54 14.95 20.14
N SER A 59 -3.95 16.18 20.07
CA SER A 59 -4.27 17.03 21.23
C SER A 59 -5.57 16.63 21.93
N ALA A 60 -6.39 15.75 21.33
CA ALA A 60 -7.66 15.30 21.90
C ALA A 60 -7.48 14.68 23.31
N ASN A 61 -6.31 14.10 23.58
CA ASN A 61 -5.99 13.51 24.87
C ASN A 61 -5.24 14.46 25.83
N THR A 62 -4.76 15.61 25.37
CA THR A 62 -3.95 16.53 26.18
C THR A 62 -4.73 17.76 26.63
N GLY A 63 -5.92 18.01 26.08
CA GLY A 63 -6.74 19.18 26.36
C GLY A 63 -6.18 20.49 25.79
N GLU A 64 -5.13 20.42 24.99
CA GLU A 64 -4.56 21.55 24.26
C GLU A 64 -5.27 21.80 22.94
N ALA A 65 -5.20 23.02 22.41
CA ALA A 65 -5.76 23.33 21.12
C ALA A 65 -5.05 22.51 20.01
N ALA A 66 -5.83 21.93 19.09
CA ALA A 66 -5.28 21.16 17.98
C ALA A 66 -4.31 22.01 17.16
N VAL A 67 -3.05 21.60 17.12
CA VAL A 67 -2.00 22.27 16.34
C VAL A 67 -2.13 21.92 14.86
N ASN A 68 -2.69 20.74 14.58
CA ASN A 68 -2.79 20.17 13.25
C ASN A 68 -4.18 20.34 12.65
N PRO A 69 -4.30 20.57 11.34
CA PRO A 69 -5.56 20.39 10.66
C PRO A 69 -6.05 18.93 10.80
N ALA A 70 -7.38 18.75 10.94
CA ALA A 70 -7.97 17.44 11.21
C ALA A 70 -7.56 16.32 10.22
N TRP A 71 -7.26 16.66 8.96
CA TRP A 71 -6.80 15.70 7.97
C TRP A 71 -5.36 15.22 8.21
N ALA A 72 -4.52 16.01 8.89
CA ALA A 72 -3.12 15.68 9.16
C ALA A 72 -2.95 14.74 10.36
N GLU A 73 -3.95 14.67 11.21
CA GLU A 73 -3.94 13.89 12.46
C GLU A 73 -3.64 12.41 12.23
N TYR A 74 -4.15 11.84 11.13
CA TYR A 74 -4.01 10.42 10.81
C TYR A 74 -2.80 10.08 9.94
N VAL A 75 -2.05 11.08 9.47
CA VAL A 75 -0.95 10.84 8.53
C VAL A 75 0.17 9.98 9.14
N ALA A 76 0.60 10.30 10.37
CA ALA A 76 1.62 9.52 11.05
C ALA A 76 1.15 8.11 11.38
N SER A 77 -0.06 7.96 11.94
CA SER A 77 -0.64 6.66 12.29
C SER A 77 -0.85 5.79 11.05
N GLY A 78 -1.37 6.36 9.97
CA GLY A 78 -1.52 5.69 8.67
C GLY A 78 -0.18 5.18 8.13
N ARG A 79 0.84 6.03 8.12
CA ARG A 79 2.20 5.68 7.68
C ARG A 79 2.78 4.49 8.48
N TYR A 80 2.60 4.46 9.80
CA TYR A 80 3.06 3.35 10.61
C TYR A 80 2.23 2.08 10.40
N HIS A 81 0.91 2.19 10.31
CA HIS A 81 0.00 1.08 10.07
C HIS A 81 0.31 0.37 8.74
N HIS A 82 0.45 1.12 7.67
CA HIS A 82 0.66 0.56 6.33
C HIS A 82 2.06 -0.08 6.14
N ARG A 83 3.00 0.11 7.07
CA ARG A 83 4.23 -0.71 7.11
C ARG A 83 3.92 -2.20 7.28
N GLY A 84 2.84 -2.54 7.97
CA GLY A 84 2.36 -3.91 8.10
C GLY A 84 1.96 -4.57 6.78
N TYR A 85 1.67 -3.81 5.74
CA TYR A 85 1.27 -4.34 4.42
C TYR A 85 2.39 -5.11 3.70
N THR A 86 3.65 -4.93 4.09
CA THR A 86 4.75 -5.76 3.60
C THR A 86 4.73 -7.17 4.17
N ILE A 87 3.99 -7.40 5.26
CA ILE A 87 3.88 -8.67 5.97
C ILE A 87 2.50 -9.29 5.78
N ALA A 88 1.44 -8.47 5.89
CA ALA A 88 0.06 -8.92 5.79
C ALA A 88 -0.26 -9.54 4.42
N GLY A 89 -1.03 -10.63 4.40
CA GLY A 89 -1.36 -11.33 3.17
C GLY A 89 -0.17 -12.09 2.53
N GLY A 90 0.81 -12.47 3.35
CA GLY A 90 2.08 -13.05 2.94
C GLY A 90 3.17 -11.99 2.76
N SER A 91 4.35 -12.24 3.32
CA SER A 91 5.44 -11.25 3.27
C SER A 91 5.89 -10.98 1.82
N SER A 92 6.54 -9.84 1.61
CA SER A 92 7.06 -9.47 0.30
C SER A 92 8.01 -10.52 -0.27
N GLU A 93 8.81 -11.15 0.59
CA GLU A 93 9.72 -12.25 0.22
C GLU A 93 8.95 -13.49 -0.25
N VAL A 94 7.87 -13.84 0.45
CA VAL A 94 7.00 -14.97 0.04
C VAL A 94 6.35 -14.67 -1.30
N GLN A 95 5.89 -13.46 -1.53
CA GLN A 95 5.30 -13.07 -2.82
C GLN A 95 6.34 -13.13 -3.97
N HIS A 96 7.57 -12.67 -3.73
CA HIS A 96 8.66 -12.82 -4.70
C HIS A 96 8.96 -14.30 -5.00
N ASN A 97 8.97 -15.16 -3.98
CA ASN A 97 9.19 -16.59 -4.17
C ASN A 97 8.05 -17.25 -4.98
N ILE A 98 6.80 -16.85 -4.78
CA ILE A 98 5.67 -17.32 -5.58
C ILE A 98 5.86 -16.94 -7.05
N ILE A 99 6.20 -15.67 -7.31
CA ILE A 99 6.46 -15.20 -8.67
C ILE A 99 7.63 -15.98 -9.32
N ALA A 100 8.75 -16.13 -8.59
CA ALA A 100 9.91 -16.85 -9.09
C ALA A 100 9.58 -18.29 -9.46
N LYS A 101 8.83 -18.99 -8.61
CA LYS A 101 8.43 -20.38 -8.88
C LYS A 101 7.46 -20.49 -10.06
N GLN A 102 6.44 -19.64 -10.12
CA GLN A 102 5.38 -19.76 -11.12
C GLN A 102 5.78 -19.20 -12.49
N VAL A 103 6.60 -18.15 -12.52
CA VAL A 103 6.97 -17.48 -13.77
C VAL A 103 8.32 -17.96 -14.30
N LEU A 104 9.30 -18.18 -13.42
CA LEU A 104 10.66 -18.54 -13.81
C LEU A 104 10.96 -20.03 -13.67
N GLY A 105 10.10 -20.79 -12.97
CA GLY A 105 10.31 -22.22 -12.73
C GLY A 105 11.47 -22.54 -11.78
N LEU A 106 11.80 -21.58 -10.88
CA LEU A 106 12.91 -21.73 -9.90
C LEU A 106 12.46 -22.39 -8.61
#